data_1ba38e71e0f9a3692911748aee13944d
#
_entry.id   1ba38e71e0f9a3692911748aee13944d
#
_cell.length_a   1.000
_cell.length_b   1.000
_cell.length_c   1.000
_cell.angle_alpha   90.00
_cell.angle_beta   90.00
_cell.angle_gamma   90.00
#
_symmetry.space_group_name_H-M   'P 1'
#
loop_
_entity.id
_entity.type
_entity.pdbx_description
1 polymer ?
#
loop_
_entity_poly.entity_id
_entity_poly.type
_entity_poly.pdbx_seq_one_letter_code
_entity_poly.pdbx_strand_id
1 'polypeptide(L)'
;MKLIFITIFSYFVVINFYLFSAVNNKKISLGIDVLESDGFTALKGKRVGLITNQTGVNSNGFKTRTILFNSEHVNLVSLFTPEHGLDGDELAGKWVSSRVDSLTGLKAFSLYGKTRKPDPVMLNGIDVLVFDIQDVGVRCYTYISTMILCMEAAAEKGIDFIVLDRPNPVTGNYIEGPPIIKKWQSF
;
A
#
# COMPACT_ATOMS: atom_id res chain seq x y z
N MET A 1 9.73 43.72 -42.08
CA MET A 1 9.03 42.42 -42.16
C MET A 1 9.72 41.30 -41.37
N LYS A 2 11.03 41.08 -41.45
CA LYS A 2 11.74 40.01 -40.68
C LYS A 2 11.64 40.13 -39.15
N LEU A 3 11.65 41.34 -38.59
CA LEU A 3 11.63 41.55 -37.12
C LEU A 3 10.29 41.17 -36.50
N ILE A 4 9.17 41.44 -37.18
CA ILE A 4 7.81 41.12 -36.71
C ILE A 4 7.59 39.59 -36.69
N PHE A 5 8.15 38.85 -37.66
CA PHE A 5 8.06 37.40 -37.71
C PHE A 5 8.80 36.71 -36.56
N ILE A 6 9.97 37.23 -36.20
CA ILE A 6 10.77 36.68 -35.08
C ILE A 6 10.04 36.90 -33.74
N THR A 7 9.42 38.09 -33.56
CA THR A 7 8.67 38.38 -32.33
C THR A 7 7.43 37.52 -32.18
N ILE A 8 6.66 37.31 -33.25
CA ILE A 8 5.47 36.45 -33.24
C ILE A 8 5.86 34.99 -32.99
N PHE A 9 6.92 34.48 -33.62
CA PHE A 9 7.39 33.11 -33.40
C PHE A 9 7.89 32.89 -31.97
N SER A 10 8.61 33.87 -31.40
CA SER A 10 9.04 33.81 -30.01
C SER A 10 7.87 33.80 -29.02
N TYR A 11 6.83 34.60 -29.26
CA TYR A 11 5.61 34.58 -28.45
C TYR A 11 4.86 33.25 -28.55
N PHE A 12 4.79 32.64 -29.75
CA PHE A 12 4.13 31.35 -29.96
C PHE A 12 4.85 30.21 -29.24
N VAL A 13 6.17 30.20 -29.25
CA VAL A 13 7.01 29.23 -28.54
C VAL A 13 6.85 29.37 -27.02
N VAL A 14 6.87 30.61 -26.51
CA VAL A 14 6.70 30.87 -25.07
C VAL A 14 5.30 30.49 -24.60
N ILE A 15 4.23 30.80 -25.34
CA ILE A 15 2.86 30.44 -25.00
C ILE A 15 2.69 28.91 -25.01
N ASN A 16 3.26 28.21 -25.99
CA ASN A 16 3.19 26.74 -26.00
C ASN A 16 3.99 26.11 -24.85
N PHE A 17 5.11 26.72 -24.44
CA PHE A 17 5.87 26.26 -23.29
C PHE A 17 5.10 26.46 -21.98
N TYR A 18 4.39 27.59 -21.81
CA TYR A 18 3.51 27.83 -20.67
C TYR A 18 2.28 26.90 -20.69
N LEU A 19 1.67 26.64 -21.84
CA LEU A 19 0.55 25.72 -21.96
C LEU A 19 0.98 24.26 -21.71
N PHE A 20 2.18 23.87 -22.10
CA PHE A 20 2.72 22.54 -21.81
C PHE A 20 3.10 22.38 -20.33
N SER A 21 3.55 23.46 -19.69
CA SER A 21 3.85 23.48 -18.24
C SER A 21 2.58 23.47 -17.38
N ALA A 22 1.45 23.88 -17.95
CA ALA A 22 0.13 23.84 -17.30
C ALA A 22 -0.61 22.51 -17.48
N VAL A 23 0.02 21.48 -18.03
CA VAL A 23 -0.48 20.10 -17.87
C VAL A 23 -0.45 19.81 -16.38
N ASN A 24 -1.61 19.91 -15.76
CA ASN A 24 -1.88 19.60 -14.37
C ASN A 24 -1.27 18.23 -14.06
N ASN A 25 -0.08 18.20 -13.51
CA ASN A 25 0.41 17.05 -12.78
C ASN A 25 -0.50 16.90 -11.55
N LYS A 26 -1.68 16.33 -11.74
CA LYS A 26 -2.47 15.87 -10.61
C LYS A 26 -1.58 14.88 -9.88
N LYS A 27 -0.93 15.35 -8.81
CA LYS A 27 -0.19 14.49 -7.92
C LYS A 27 -1.18 13.44 -7.41
N ILE A 28 -0.92 12.18 -7.70
CA ILE A 28 -1.72 11.08 -7.17
C ILE A 28 -1.49 11.06 -5.66
N SER A 29 -2.56 11.15 -4.89
CA SER A 29 -2.51 10.96 -3.45
C SER A 29 -2.56 9.47 -3.14
N LEU A 30 -1.64 8.97 -2.32
CA LEU A 30 -1.68 7.60 -1.82
C LEU A 30 -2.83 7.46 -0.81
N GLY A 31 -3.36 6.25 -0.66
CA GLY A 31 -4.43 5.98 0.31
C GLY A 31 -4.06 6.42 1.72
N ILE A 32 -2.79 6.28 2.13
CA ILE A 32 -2.32 6.77 3.43
C ILE A 32 -2.36 8.30 3.51
N ASP A 33 -1.98 9.03 2.45
CA ASP A 33 -2.02 10.50 2.45
C ASP A 33 -3.46 11.01 2.59
N VAL A 34 -4.42 10.33 1.95
CA VAL A 34 -5.85 10.65 2.06
C VAL A 34 -6.33 10.38 3.48
N LEU A 35 -5.97 9.24 4.07
CA LEU A 35 -6.33 8.87 5.43
C LEU A 35 -5.78 9.84 6.48
N GLU A 36 -4.54 10.33 6.30
CA GLU A 36 -3.97 11.39 7.16
C GLU A 36 -4.73 12.71 7.01
N SER A 37 -5.04 13.10 5.77
CA SER A 37 -5.70 14.39 5.49
C SER A 37 -7.14 14.47 5.99
N ASP A 38 -7.85 13.34 6.12
CA ASP A 38 -9.20 13.27 6.68
C ASP A 38 -9.24 13.08 8.22
N GLY A 39 -8.05 13.10 8.86
CA GLY A 39 -7.92 12.91 10.30
C GLY A 39 -8.26 11.49 10.75
N PHE A 40 -7.97 10.48 9.94
CA PHE A 40 -8.18 9.05 10.22
C PHE A 40 -9.64 8.68 10.52
N THR A 41 -10.58 9.38 9.89
CA THR A 41 -12.01 9.26 10.21
C THR A 41 -12.52 7.82 10.13
N ALA A 42 -12.08 7.06 9.13
CA ALA A 42 -12.46 5.65 8.95
C ALA A 42 -11.97 4.71 10.07
N LEU A 43 -10.99 5.13 10.88
CA LEU A 43 -10.35 4.33 11.94
C LEU A 43 -10.77 4.76 13.35
N LYS A 44 -11.49 5.86 13.52
CA LYS A 44 -11.88 6.40 14.84
C LYS A 44 -12.65 5.39 15.67
N GLY A 45 -12.19 5.19 16.91
CA GLY A 45 -12.81 4.28 17.87
C GLY A 45 -12.63 2.79 17.59
N LYS A 46 -11.85 2.42 16.55
CA LYS A 46 -11.60 1.04 16.16
C LYS A 46 -10.20 0.59 16.59
N ARG A 47 -10.06 -0.66 16.98
CA ARG A 47 -8.78 -1.33 17.18
C ARG A 47 -8.27 -1.80 15.82
N VAL A 48 -7.13 -1.28 15.40
CA VAL A 48 -6.60 -1.41 14.05
C VAL A 48 -5.50 -2.48 14.00
N GLY A 49 -5.62 -3.43 13.08
CA GLY A 49 -4.52 -4.28 12.63
C GLY A 49 -4.00 -3.79 11.28
N LEU A 50 -2.69 -3.54 11.15
CA LEU A 50 -2.10 -3.06 9.91
C LEU A 50 -1.31 -4.16 9.21
N ILE A 51 -1.67 -4.45 7.96
CA ILE A 51 -0.93 -5.35 7.06
C ILE A 51 -0.02 -4.48 6.20
N THR A 52 1.31 -4.60 6.39
CA THR A 52 2.27 -3.71 5.72
C THR A 52 3.66 -4.34 5.60
N ASN A 53 4.50 -3.69 4.81
CA ASN A 53 5.93 -3.98 4.66
C ASN A 53 6.72 -2.67 4.48
N GLN A 54 7.96 -2.76 3.96
CA GLN A 54 8.84 -1.62 3.70
C GLN A 54 8.25 -0.58 2.73
N THR A 55 7.28 -0.97 1.89
CA THR A 55 6.65 -0.09 0.90
C THR A 55 5.49 0.72 1.47
N GLY A 56 5.00 0.38 2.67
CA GLY A 56 3.96 1.11 3.39
C GLY A 56 4.51 2.44 3.93
N VAL A 57 4.58 3.44 3.05
CA VAL A 57 5.04 4.80 3.35
C VAL A 57 4.11 5.83 2.72
N ASN A 58 4.00 7.01 3.32
CA ASN A 58 3.29 8.14 2.73
C ASN A 58 4.15 8.84 1.66
N SER A 59 3.61 9.86 0.99
CA SER A 59 4.31 10.61 -0.06
C SER A 59 5.56 11.36 0.41
N ASN A 60 5.75 11.50 1.73
CA ASN A 60 6.94 12.08 2.36
C ASN A 60 7.96 11.03 2.82
N GLY A 61 7.69 9.74 2.59
CA GLY A 61 8.57 8.63 2.98
C GLY A 61 8.44 8.19 4.43
N PHE A 62 7.47 8.69 5.19
CA PHE A 62 7.22 8.22 6.55
C PHE A 62 6.47 6.88 6.53
N LYS A 63 6.92 5.93 7.36
CA LYS A 63 6.32 4.59 7.44
C LYS A 63 4.89 4.66 8.00
N THR A 64 3.93 4.08 7.30
CA THR A 64 2.51 4.03 7.69
C THR A 64 2.33 3.47 9.09
N ARG A 65 3.08 2.41 9.47
CA ARG A 65 3.02 1.85 10.82
C ARG A 65 3.38 2.87 11.92
N THR A 66 4.33 3.75 11.62
CA THR A 66 4.74 4.81 12.57
C THR A 66 3.71 5.96 12.61
N ILE A 67 3.16 6.31 11.44
CA ILE A 67 2.10 7.32 11.33
C ILE A 67 0.88 6.90 12.16
N LEU A 68 0.38 5.68 11.93
CA LEU A 68 -0.80 5.19 12.64
C LEU A 68 -0.54 5.00 14.15
N PHE A 69 0.66 4.54 14.53
CA PHE A 69 1.01 4.32 15.93
C PHE A 69 1.11 5.63 16.74
N ASN A 70 1.63 6.70 16.12
CA ASN A 70 1.82 7.99 16.79
C ASN A 70 0.57 8.88 16.75
N SER A 71 -0.46 8.51 15.99
CA SER A 71 -1.70 9.28 15.92
C SER A 71 -2.58 9.07 17.16
N GLU A 72 -2.99 10.15 17.80
CA GLU A 72 -3.96 10.13 18.91
C GLU A 72 -5.36 9.65 18.49
N HIS A 73 -5.64 9.62 17.19
CA HIS A 73 -6.94 9.24 16.63
C HIS A 73 -7.02 7.76 16.24
N VAL A 74 -5.90 7.01 16.32
CA VAL A 74 -5.81 5.63 15.86
C VAL A 74 -5.33 4.73 17.00
N ASN A 75 -6.06 3.65 17.24
CA ASN A 75 -5.65 2.60 18.17
C ASN A 75 -5.05 1.43 17.39
N LEU A 76 -3.77 1.57 16.97
CA LEU A 76 -3.03 0.49 16.31
C LEU A 76 -2.63 -0.56 17.35
N VAL A 77 -3.12 -1.80 17.20
CA VAL A 77 -2.94 -2.87 18.20
C VAL A 77 -2.01 -4.00 17.74
N SER A 78 -1.87 -4.20 16.44
CA SER A 78 -0.98 -5.23 15.89
C SER A 78 -0.58 -4.95 14.44
N LEU A 79 0.51 -5.60 14.02
CA LEU A 79 1.02 -5.57 12.66
C LEU A 79 0.97 -6.96 12.05
N PHE A 80 0.83 -7.00 10.73
CA PHE A 80 0.92 -8.22 9.92
C PHE A 80 1.88 -7.97 8.76
N THR A 81 2.71 -8.95 8.44
CA THR A 81 3.71 -8.78 7.40
C THR A 81 3.72 -9.94 6.42
N PRO A 82 3.79 -9.64 5.10
CA PRO A 82 3.88 -10.64 4.05
C PRO A 82 5.30 -11.18 3.89
N GLU A 83 5.56 -11.83 2.77
CA GLU A 83 6.90 -12.18 2.29
C GLU A 83 7.85 -10.99 2.38
N HIS A 84 9.10 -11.22 2.65
CA HIS A 84 10.17 -10.26 2.91
C HIS A 84 10.09 -9.51 4.26
N GLY A 85 9.05 -9.68 5.04
CA GLY A 85 8.95 -9.07 6.37
C GLY A 85 8.58 -7.58 6.36
N LEU A 86 8.57 -6.96 7.55
CA LEU A 86 8.19 -5.56 7.73
C LEU A 86 9.16 -4.57 7.07
N ASP A 87 10.43 -4.92 7.00
CA ASP A 87 11.50 -4.04 6.53
C ASP A 87 12.07 -4.47 5.18
N GLY A 88 11.58 -5.59 4.61
CA GLY A 88 11.97 -6.05 3.28
C GLY A 88 13.34 -6.72 3.20
N ASP A 89 13.89 -7.14 4.34
CA ASP A 89 15.24 -7.67 4.49
C ASP A 89 15.30 -9.21 4.47
N GLU A 90 14.15 -9.88 4.53
CA GLU A 90 14.10 -11.34 4.45
C GLU A 90 14.22 -11.83 3.00
N LEU A 91 14.95 -12.91 2.79
CA LEU A 91 15.18 -13.49 1.45
C LEU A 91 13.88 -14.04 0.86
N ALA A 92 13.74 -13.92 -0.46
CA ALA A 92 12.61 -14.48 -1.21
C ALA A 92 12.43 -15.98 -0.95
N GLY A 93 11.20 -16.41 -0.74
CA GLY A 93 10.84 -17.79 -0.46
C GLY A 93 11.26 -18.32 0.93
N LYS A 94 11.87 -17.49 1.78
CA LYS A 94 12.20 -17.87 3.16
C LYS A 94 11.03 -17.55 4.09
N TRP A 95 10.84 -18.39 5.09
CA TRP A 95 9.86 -18.14 6.11
C TRP A 95 10.22 -16.92 6.93
N VAL A 96 9.24 -16.05 7.10
CA VAL A 96 9.34 -14.86 7.95
C VAL A 96 8.84 -15.21 9.35
N SER A 97 9.60 -14.89 10.36
CA SER A 97 9.19 -15.10 11.75
C SER A 97 8.36 -13.93 12.28
N SER A 98 7.34 -14.23 13.08
CA SER A 98 6.66 -13.19 13.85
C SER A 98 7.62 -12.58 14.88
N ARG A 99 7.60 -11.26 15.02
CA ARG A 99 8.50 -10.52 15.93
C ARG A 99 7.79 -9.34 16.58
N VAL A 100 8.46 -8.68 17.52
CA VAL A 100 8.07 -7.36 17.98
C VAL A 100 8.71 -6.33 17.07
N ASP A 101 7.93 -5.38 16.58
CA ASP A 101 8.43 -4.28 15.74
C ASP A 101 9.18 -3.27 16.59
N SER A 102 10.40 -2.93 16.20
CA SER A 102 11.28 -2.02 16.96
C SER A 102 10.80 -0.56 16.97
N LEU A 103 9.96 -0.16 16.00
CA LEU A 103 9.47 1.22 15.88
C LEU A 103 8.21 1.48 16.71
N THR A 104 7.36 0.47 16.87
CA THR A 104 6.06 0.62 17.53
C THR A 104 5.96 -0.18 18.82
N GLY A 105 6.85 -1.14 19.04
CA GLY A 105 6.74 -2.10 20.16
C GLY A 105 5.61 -3.12 19.98
N LEU A 106 4.85 -3.07 18.89
CA LEU A 106 3.73 -3.95 18.63
C LEU A 106 4.18 -5.30 18.08
N LYS A 107 3.35 -6.32 18.32
CA LYS A 107 3.56 -7.62 17.72
C LYS A 107 3.27 -7.57 16.22
N ALA A 108 4.23 -8.01 15.42
CA ALA A 108 4.11 -8.22 13.98
C ALA A 108 3.96 -9.72 13.70
N PHE A 109 2.78 -10.12 13.28
CA PHE A 109 2.48 -11.48 12.87
C PHE A 109 2.95 -11.73 11.44
N SER A 110 3.66 -12.83 11.23
CA SER A 110 4.05 -13.23 9.88
C SER A 110 2.90 -13.94 9.18
N LEU A 111 2.62 -13.49 7.95
CA LEU A 111 1.75 -14.13 6.97
C LEU A 111 2.54 -14.83 5.86
N TYR A 112 3.82 -15.11 6.12
CA TYR A 112 4.68 -15.86 5.22
C TYR A 112 5.57 -16.86 5.99
N GLY A 113 4.92 -17.80 6.65
CA GLY A 113 5.56 -18.78 7.51
C GLY A 113 4.65 -19.97 7.72
N LYS A 114 4.31 -20.24 8.96
CA LYS A 114 3.39 -21.34 9.35
C LYS A 114 1.99 -21.15 8.77
N THR A 115 1.57 -19.90 8.60
CA THR A 115 0.29 -19.57 7.97
C THR A 115 0.50 -18.44 6.95
N ARG A 116 -0.43 -18.35 5.99
CA ARG A 116 -0.52 -17.25 5.01
C ARG A 116 -1.81 -16.45 5.17
N LYS A 117 -2.75 -17.00 5.93
CA LYS A 117 -4.00 -16.37 6.32
C LYS A 117 -3.97 -16.12 7.82
N PRO A 118 -4.34 -14.92 8.28
CA PRO A 118 -4.47 -14.67 9.71
C PRO A 118 -5.42 -15.68 10.37
N ASP A 119 -5.00 -16.27 11.46
CA ASP A 119 -5.87 -17.15 12.25
C ASP A 119 -6.76 -16.32 13.22
N PRO A 120 -7.83 -16.91 13.77
CA PRO A 120 -8.72 -16.21 14.68
C PRO A 120 -8.04 -15.63 15.93
N VAL A 121 -6.93 -16.22 16.38
CA VAL A 121 -6.18 -15.73 17.55
C VAL A 121 -5.42 -14.46 17.22
N MET A 122 -4.82 -14.40 16.02
CA MET A 122 -4.14 -13.21 15.52
C MET A 122 -5.09 -12.02 15.37
N LEU A 123 -6.37 -12.27 15.09
CA LEU A 123 -7.42 -11.27 14.90
C LEU A 123 -8.17 -10.89 16.20
N ASN A 124 -7.78 -11.44 17.34
CA ASN A 124 -8.44 -11.11 18.60
C ASN A 124 -8.19 -9.65 18.97
N GLY A 125 -9.29 -8.96 19.26
CA GLY A 125 -9.23 -7.55 19.64
C GLY A 125 -8.99 -6.59 18.49
N ILE A 126 -9.20 -6.99 17.23
CA ILE A 126 -9.17 -6.14 16.05
C ILE A 126 -10.60 -5.90 15.57
N ASP A 127 -10.90 -4.65 15.23
CA ASP A 127 -12.19 -4.23 14.68
C ASP A 127 -12.07 -3.94 13.18
N VAL A 128 -10.86 -3.58 12.71
CA VAL A 128 -10.59 -3.31 11.29
C VAL A 128 -9.16 -3.73 10.93
N LEU A 129 -9.02 -4.38 9.79
CA LEU A 129 -7.74 -4.62 9.13
C LEU A 129 -7.50 -3.54 8.06
N VAL A 130 -6.34 -2.93 8.08
CA VAL A 130 -5.89 -1.97 7.08
C VAL A 130 -4.76 -2.60 6.28
N PHE A 131 -4.86 -2.57 4.96
CA PHE A 131 -3.83 -3.08 4.05
C PHE A 131 -3.11 -1.92 3.37
N ASP A 132 -1.80 -1.82 3.55
CA ASP A 132 -0.95 -0.79 2.95
C ASP A 132 0.37 -1.38 2.45
N ILE A 133 0.36 -1.89 1.23
CA ILE A 133 1.50 -2.49 0.54
C ILE A 133 1.46 -2.08 -0.92
N GLN A 134 2.61 -1.70 -1.50
CA GLN A 134 2.74 -1.45 -2.93
C GLN A 134 2.82 -2.78 -3.68
N ASP A 135 1.80 -3.08 -4.47
CA ASP A 135 1.87 -4.11 -5.51
C ASP A 135 2.39 -3.50 -6.82
N VAL A 136 2.94 -4.31 -7.71
CA VAL A 136 3.50 -3.86 -8.99
C VAL A 136 2.78 -4.44 -10.20
N GLY A 137 1.63 -5.09 -10.00
CA GLY A 137 0.78 -5.61 -11.06
C GLY A 137 1.36 -6.83 -11.80
N VAL A 138 2.28 -7.58 -11.19
CA VAL A 138 2.86 -8.78 -11.79
C VAL A 138 2.54 -10.04 -11.00
N ARG A 139 2.23 -11.13 -11.70
CA ARG A 139 1.77 -12.39 -11.08
C ARG A 139 2.75 -13.08 -10.15
N CYS A 140 4.04 -12.80 -10.26
CA CYS A 140 5.04 -13.38 -9.38
C CYS A 140 5.09 -12.72 -7.99
N TYR A 141 4.42 -11.56 -7.79
CA TYR A 141 4.28 -10.94 -6.50
C TYR A 141 3.14 -11.59 -5.70
N THR A 142 3.41 -11.90 -4.44
CA THR A 142 2.49 -12.61 -3.55
C THR A 142 1.57 -11.69 -2.76
N TYR A 143 1.73 -10.36 -2.87
CA TYR A 143 1.02 -9.41 -2.01
C TYR A 143 -0.49 -9.37 -2.24
N ILE A 144 -0.95 -9.54 -3.49
CA ILE A 144 -2.38 -9.65 -3.78
C ILE A 144 -2.98 -10.92 -3.14
N SER A 145 -2.25 -12.04 -3.16
CA SER A 145 -2.70 -13.26 -2.49
C SER A 145 -2.78 -13.06 -0.98
N THR A 146 -1.79 -12.38 -0.38
CA THR A 146 -1.84 -12.01 1.04
C THR A 146 -3.06 -11.14 1.33
N MET A 147 -3.36 -10.13 0.49
CA MET A 147 -4.54 -9.28 0.64
C MET A 147 -5.84 -10.09 0.62
N ILE A 148 -6.01 -10.97 -0.37
CA ILE A 148 -7.21 -11.80 -0.50
C ILE A 148 -7.40 -12.69 0.72
N LEU A 149 -6.35 -13.38 1.18
CA LEU A 149 -6.42 -14.25 2.37
C LEU A 149 -6.74 -13.46 3.64
N CYS A 150 -6.25 -12.21 3.76
CA CYS A 150 -6.60 -11.33 4.86
C CYS A 150 -8.06 -10.85 4.78
N MET A 151 -8.57 -10.55 3.58
CA MET A 151 -9.98 -10.20 3.36
C MET A 151 -10.91 -11.36 3.73
N GLU A 152 -10.56 -12.59 3.34
CA GLU A 152 -11.31 -13.78 3.74
C GLU A 152 -11.33 -13.94 5.26
N ALA A 153 -10.18 -13.81 5.93
CA ALA A 153 -10.08 -13.91 7.38
C ALA A 153 -10.89 -12.81 8.09
N ALA A 154 -10.88 -11.59 7.56
CA ALA A 154 -11.70 -10.48 8.06
C ALA A 154 -13.19 -10.78 7.92
N ALA A 155 -13.63 -11.27 6.76
CA ALA A 155 -15.02 -11.63 6.50
C ALA A 155 -15.50 -12.76 7.43
N GLU A 156 -14.69 -13.82 7.62
CA GLU A 156 -14.99 -14.92 8.53
C GLU A 156 -15.12 -14.49 10.00
N LYS A 157 -14.36 -13.46 10.39
CA LYS A 157 -14.39 -12.90 11.75
C LYS A 157 -15.43 -11.77 11.91
N GLY A 158 -15.99 -11.26 10.81
CA GLY A 158 -16.95 -10.15 10.82
C GLY A 158 -16.33 -8.81 11.19
N ILE A 159 -15.07 -8.56 10.77
CA ILE A 159 -14.36 -7.31 10.98
C ILE A 159 -14.17 -6.57 9.65
N ASP A 160 -14.05 -5.24 9.74
CA ASP A 160 -13.88 -4.39 8.56
C ASP A 160 -12.52 -4.61 7.88
N PHE A 161 -12.46 -4.35 6.57
CA PHE A 161 -11.21 -4.38 5.79
C PHE A 161 -11.08 -3.11 4.95
N ILE A 162 -9.96 -2.41 5.08
CA ILE A 162 -9.69 -1.16 4.36
C ILE A 162 -8.40 -1.33 3.56
N VAL A 163 -8.43 -0.99 2.27
CA VAL A 163 -7.25 -0.94 1.41
C VAL A 163 -6.83 0.52 1.23
N LEU A 164 -5.60 0.83 1.60
CA LEU A 164 -4.98 2.12 1.28
C LEU A 164 -4.39 2.01 -0.13
N ASP A 165 -5.13 2.52 -1.11
CA ASP A 165 -4.82 2.35 -2.51
C ASP A 165 -3.48 2.99 -2.91
N ARG A 166 -2.78 2.33 -3.82
CA ARG A 166 -1.50 2.75 -4.39
C ARG A 166 -1.51 2.58 -5.90
N PRO A 167 -0.99 3.54 -6.67
CA PRO A 167 -0.97 3.44 -8.12
C PRO A 167 -0.14 2.23 -8.57
N ASN A 168 -0.66 1.48 -9.53
CA ASN A 168 0.11 0.41 -10.18
C ASN A 168 1.22 1.05 -11.05
N PRO A 169 2.51 0.79 -10.80
CA PRO A 169 3.61 1.43 -11.53
C PRO A 169 3.74 0.94 -12.97
N VAL A 170 3.20 -0.23 -13.31
CA VAL A 170 3.25 -0.76 -14.67
C VAL A 170 2.15 -0.15 -15.53
N THR A 171 0.90 -0.30 -15.14
CA THR A 171 -0.30 0.35 -15.71
C THR A 171 -1.57 -0.31 -15.17
N GLY A 172 -2.69 0.42 -15.16
CA GLY A 172 -4.02 -0.15 -14.89
C GLY A 172 -4.85 -0.36 -16.16
N ASN A 173 -4.31 -0.04 -17.35
CA ASN A 173 -5.07 -0.02 -18.60
C ASN A 173 -4.96 -1.31 -19.42
N TYR A 174 -3.95 -2.13 -19.18
CA TYR A 174 -3.67 -3.32 -19.99
C TYR A 174 -3.43 -4.54 -19.10
N ILE A 175 -3.88 -5.69 -19.57
CA ILE A 175 -3.58 -7.00 -19.00
C ILE A 175 -2.82 -7.76 -20.08
N GLU A 176 -1.60 -8.19 -19.78
CA GLU A 176 -0.72 -8.87 -20.71
C GLU A 176 -0.23 -10.21 -20.16
N GLY A 177 0.31 -11.02 -21.07
CA GLY A 177 0.88 -12.33 -20.79
C GLY A 177 -0.13 -13.49 -20.84
N PRO A 178 0.37 -14.72 -20.93
CA PRO A 178 -0.47 -15.91 -21.01
C PRO A 178 -1.20 -16.18 -19.69
N PRO A 179 -2.35 -16.90 -19.72
CA PRO A 179 -3.00 -17.37 -18.52
C PRO A 179 -2.08 -18.31 -17.74
N ILE A 180 -2.22 -18.31 -16.41
CA ILE A 180 -1.44 -19.21 -15.55
C ILE A 180 -1.89 -20.66 -15.74
N ILE A 181 -0.94 -21.55 -15.95
CA ILE A 181 -1.20 -22.99 -16.05
C ILE A 181 -1.39 -23.55 -14.64
N LYS A 182 -2.49 -24.29 -14.41
CA LYS A 182 -2.90 -24.79 -13.09
C LYS A 182 -1.76 -25.47 -12.30
N LYS A 183 -0.91 -26.26 -12.95
CA LYS A 183 0.22 -26.93 -12.29
C LYS A 183 1.28 -26.00 -11.70
N TRP A 184 1.31 -24.74 -12.13
CA TRP A 184 2.25 -23.70 -11.67
C TRP A 184 1.61 -22.67 -10.73
N GLN A 185 0.31 -22.87 -10.41
CA GLN A 185 -0.32 -22.03 -9.39
C GLN A 185 0.37 -22.27 -8.03
N SER A 186 0.68 -21.18 -7.37
CA SER A 186 0.99 -21.16 -5.93
C SER A 186 -0.18 -20.56 -5.13
N PHE A 187 0.10 -20.06 -3.95
CA PHE A 187 -0.96 -19.44 -3.15
C PHE A 187 -1.28 -18.05 -3.64
#